data_ed9cd25755e874608765841a3016b489
#
_entry.id   ed9cd25755e874608765841a3016b489
#
_cell.length_a   1.000
_cell.length_b   1.000
_cell.length_c   1.000
_cell.angle_alpha   90.00
_cell.angle_beta   90.00
_cell.angle_gamma   90.00
#
_symmetry.space_group_name_H-M   'P 1'
#
loop_
_entity.id
_entity.type
_entity.pdbx_description
1 polymer ?
#
loop_
_entity_poly.entity_id
_entity_poly.type
_entity_poly.pdbx_seq_one_letter_code
_entity_poly.pdbx_strand_id
1 'polypeptide(L)'
;MWSMTELRIATRSSALALAQARWVGDRLAEAHPGLEVSLVEVTTSGDHDRTTPVATLTEVGAFVRAVQEAVLDDKADVAVHSCKDLPVEGPADLFAVYPKREVAWDVLCGHDLESLPHGGRVGTGSPRRAAQMRNLRPDVEIVEIRGNVETRLEKMLSDDYDSVILAEAGLRRLGRSSAMRHRFTVKEMVPAPAQAALAIEARRDDPRGDLLIAIEDPDTRTAVETERTLLALTGAGCRSALGAYAEVHDGIIHLTGFVEDDEGPRSAEADGVSPDAVSRALQSRLGL
;
A
#
# COMPACT_ATOMS: atom_id res chain seq x y z
N MET A 1 22.23 -10.06 29.20
CA MET A 1 22.71 -9.60 27.89
C MET A 1 21.98 -10.47 26.88
N TRP A 2 20.88 -9.96 26.30
CA TRP A 2 20.14 -10.68 25.27
C TRP A 2 21.05 -10.75 24.04
N SER A 3 21.24 -11.94 23.50
CA SER A 3 21.94 -12.12 22.23
C SER A 3 21.04 -11.48 21.15
N MET A 4 21.39 -10.29 20.63
CA MET A 4 20.71 -9.63 19.52
C MET A 4 21.03 -10.36 18.18
N THR A 5 21.00 -11.68 18.17
CA THR A 5 21.34 -12.50 17.02
C THR A 5 20.13 -13.03 16.27
N GLU A 6 18.93 -12.92 16.82
CA GLU A 6 17.71 -13.42 16.20
C GLU A 6 16.61 -12.35 16.19
N LEU A 7 15.91 -12.20 15.04
CA LEU A 7 14.76 -11.34 14.84
C LEU A 7 13.61 -12.12 14.18
N ARG A 8 12.46 -12.15 14.83
CA ARG A 8 11.24 -12.80 14.34
C ARG A 8 10.34 -11.78 13.67
N ILE A 9 10.03 -11.97 12.39
CA ILE A 9 9.18 -11.08 11.59
C ILE A 9 7.80 -11.69 11.42
N ALA A 10 6.77 -11.08 12.00
CA ALA A 10 5.37 -11.43 11.75
C ALA A 10 4.91 -10.92 10.38
N THR A 11 4.26 -11.76 9.62
CA THR A 11 3.69 -11.44 8.31
C THR A 11 2.52 -12.33 7.98
N ARG A 12 1.69 -11.93 7.00
CA ARG A 12 0.64 -12.79 6.46
C ARG A 12 1.23 -13.91 5.60
N SER A 13 0.47 -14.99 5.42
CA SER A 13 0.88 -16.17 4.61
C SER A 13 0.78 -15.96 3.08
N SER A 14 0.29 -14.80 2.59
CA SER A 14 0.20 -14.54 1.15
C SER A 14 1.58 -14.39 0.52
N ALA A 15 1.74 -14.86 -0.74
CA ALA A 15 3.01 -14.80 -1.47
C ALA A 15 3.64 -13.39 -1.47
N LEU A 16 2.81 -12.34 -1.65
CA LEU A 16 3.29 -10.96 -1.61
C LEU A 16 3.77 -10.55 -0.22
N ALA A 17 3.04 -10.90 0.85
CA ALA A 17 3.44 -10.56 2.21
C ALA A 17 4.74 -11.27 2.60
N LEU A 18 4.88 -12.55 2.26
CA LEU A 18 6.12 -13.31 2.46
C LEU A 18 7.30 -12.71 1.69
N ALA A 19 7.09 -12.32 0.42
CA ALA A 19 8.13 -11.64 -0.36
C ALA A 19 8.56 -10.30 0.27
N GLN A 20 7.62 -9.54 0.82
CA GLN A 20 7.90 -8.28 1.53
C GLN A 20 8.68 -8.53 2.82
N ALA A 21 8.26 -9.50 3.63
CA ALA A 21 8.93 -9.83 4.89
C ALA A 21 10.35 -10.37 4.67
N ARG A 22 10.56 -11.22 3.64
CA ARG A 22 11.91 -11.69 3.26
C ARG A 22 12.79 -10.54 2.83
N TRP A 23 12.30 -9.65 1.97
CA TRP A 23 13.05 -8.47 1.54
C TRP A 23 13.48 -7.59 2.72
N VAL A 24 12.60 -7.38 3.70
CA VAL A 24 12.93 -6.65 4.95
C VAL A 24 13.99 -7.40 5.74
N GLY A 25 13.83 -8.72 5.91
CA GLY A 25 14.81 -9.56 6.59
C GLY A 25 16.20 -9.49 5.97
N ASP A 26 16.27 -9.55 4.63
CA ASP A 26 17.53 -9.43 3.88
C ASP A 26 18.20 -8.07 4.12
N ARG A 27 17.41 -6.97 4.10
CA ARG A 27 17.95 -5.62 4.39
C ARG A 27 18.47 -5.47 5.81
N LEU A 28 17.77 -6.04 6.78
CA LEU A 28 18.20 -6.03 8.19
C LEU A 28 19.47 -6.88 8.40
N ALA A 29 19.54 -8.06 7.79
CA ALA A 29 20.73 -8.91 7.85
C ALA A 29 21.96 -8.26 7.19
N GLU A 30 21.75 -7.52 6.09
CA GLU A 30 22.81 -6.71 5.46
C GLU A 30 23.30 -5.56 6.35
N ALA A 31 22.36 -4.88 7.04
CA ALA A 31 22.69 -3.78 7.95
C ALA A 31 23.33 -4.26 9.26
N HIS A 32 23.01 -5.48 9.69
CA HIS A 32 23.44 -6.06 10.96
C HIS A 32 24.11 -7.44 10.76
N PRO A 33 25.40 -7.52 10.40
CA PRO A 33 26.10 -8.79 10.18
C PRO A 33 25.99 -9.73 11.40
N GLY A 34 25.52 -10.95 11.16
CA GLY A 34 25.29 -11.97 12.19
C GLY A 34 23.86 -11.97 12.77
N LEU A 35 22.97 -11.10 12.28
CA LEU A 35 21.54 -11.17 12.61
C LEU A 35 20.89 -12.33 11.85
N GLU A 36 20.29 -13.26 12.58
CA GLU A 36 19.45 -14.32 12.02
C GLU A 36 18.01 -13.85 11.98
N VAL A 37 17.35 -13.97 10.84
CA VAL A 37 15.96 -13.54 10.65
C VAL A 37 15.08 -14.76 10.38
N SER A 38 14.00 -14.86 11.15
CA SER A 38 12.97 -15.89 10.96
C SER A 38 11.61 -15.26 10.68
N LEU A 39 10.74 -15.94 9.92
CA LEU A 39 9.39 -15.48 9.62
C LEU A 39 8.38 -16.21 10.50
N VAL A 40 7.44 -15.44 11.05
CA VAL A 40 6.28 -15.92 11.79
C VAL A 40 5.05 -15.66 10.93
N GLU A 41 4.54 -16.72 10.29
CA GLU A 41 3.33 -16.62 9.48
C GLU A 41 2.10 -16.53 10.37
N VAL A 42 1.35 -15.43 10.24
CA VAL A 42 0.10 -15.21 10.95
C VAL A 42 -1.06 -15.55 10.03
N THR A 43 -1.81 -16.58 10.40
CA THR A 43 -3.02 -17.00 9.67
C THR A 43 -4.23 -16.36 10.33
N THR A 44 -5.09 -15.77 9.54
CA THR A 44 -6.34 -15.15 10.02
C THR A 44 -7.56 -15.88 9.47
N SER A 45 -8.71 -15.76 10.15
CA SER A 45 -9.97 -16.33 9.68
C SER A 45 -10.37 -15.83 8.28
N GLY A 46 -9.98 -14.61 7.92
CA GLY A 46 -10.24 -14.05 6.59
C GLY A 46 -9.39 -14.66 5.46
N ASP A 47 -8.27 -15.32 5.77
CA ASP A 47 -7.50 -16.06 4.73
C ASP A 47 -8.29 -17.30 4.26
N HIS A 48 -9.27 -17.75 5.01
CA HIS A 48 -10.15 -18.87 4.67
C HIS A 48 -11.48 -18.45 4.02
N ASP A 49 -11.96 -17.21 4.23
CA ASP A 49 -13.24 -16.75 3.67
C ASP A 49 -13.05 -16.02 2.34
N ARG A 50 -13.26 -16.74 1.23
CA ARG A 50 -13.21 -16.23 -0.14
C ARG A 50 -14.56 -15.75 -0.67
N THR A 51 -15.64 -15.83 0.13
CA THR A 51 -17.03 -15.69 -0.34
C THR A 51 -17.75 -14.44 0.18
N THR A 52 -17.38 -13.92 1.34
CA THR A 52 -18.07 -12.79 1.95
C THR A 52 -17.77 -11.46 1.22
N PRO A 53 -18.78 -10.62 0.91
CA PRO A 53 -18.57 -9.33 0.25
C PRO A 53 -17.65 -8.38 1.03
N VAL A 54 -16.63 -7.76 0.40
CA VAL A 54 -15.74 -6.75 1.03
C VAL A 54 -16.51 -5.58 1.63
N ALA A 55 -17.72 -5.30 1.14
CA ALA A 55 -18.59 -4.29 1.71
C ALA A 55 -19.04 -4.58 3.16
N THR A 56 -19.00 -5.84 3.58
CA THR A 56 -19.34 -6.29 4.95
C THR A 56 -18.13 -6.54 5.84
N LEU A 57 -16.91 -6.47 5.26
CA LEU A 57 -15.68 -6.82 5.96
C LEU A 57 -15.03 -5.57 6.58
N THR A 58 -15.18 -5.43 7.85
CA THR A 58 -14.21 -4.83 8.80
C THR A 58 -12.79 -5.48 8.68
N GLU A 59 -12.54 -6.24 7.63
CA GLU A 59 -11.48 -7.27 7.56
C GLU A 59 -10.10 -6.76 7.14
N VAL A 60 -9.96 -5.67 6.37
CA VAL A 60 -8.60 -5.17 6.07
C VAL A 60 -7.91 -4.80 7.38
N GLY A 61 -8.64 -4.19 8.32
CA GLY A 61 -8.16 -3.94 9.68
C GLY A 61 -7.92 -5.22 10.50
N ALA A 62 -8.67 -6.30 10.26
CA ALA A 62 -8.51 -7.56 10.99
C ALA A 62 -7.19 -8.27 10.67
N PHE A 63 -6.79 -8.27 9.39
CA PHE A 63 -5.49 -8.84 8.97
C PHE A 63 -4.30 -8.07 9.54
N VAL A 64 -4.36 -6.75 9.50
CA VAL A 64 -3.33 -5.89 10.09
C VAL A 64 -3.25 -6.13 11.59
N ARG A 65 -4.41 -6.13 12.27
CA ARG A 65 -4.50 -6.33 13.71
C ARG A 65 -3.89 -7.66 14.17
N ALA A 66 -4.19 -8.77 13.49
CA ALA A 66 -3.65 -10.07 13.86
C ALA A 66 -2.11 -10.12 13.78
N VAL A 67 -1.51 -9.46 12.78
CA VAL A 67 -0.06 -9.36 12.66
C VAL A 67 0.53 -8.43 13.73
N GLN A 68 -0.14 -7.32 14.06
CA GLN A 68 0.23 -6.43 15.16
C GLN A 68 0.11 -7.13 16.53
N GLU A 69 -0.96 -7.90 16.77
CA GLU A 69 -1.15 -8.70 17.98
C GLU A 69 -0.02 -9.72 18.18
N ALA A 70 0.50 -10.33 17.10
CA ALA A 70 1.64 -11.23 17.21
C ALA A 70 2.91 -10.54 17.77
N VAL A 71 3.09 -9.24 17.47
CA VAL A 71 4.19 -8.43 18.04
C VAL A 71 3.88 -8.00 19.47
N LEU A 72 2.65 -7.57 19.75
CA LEU A 72 2.23 -7.16 21.09
C LEU A 72 2.26 -8.33 22.10
N ASP A 73 1.93 -9.54 21.64
CA ASP A 73 1.95 -10.77 22.44
C ASP A 73 3.34 -11.44 22.54
N ASP A 74 4.40 -10.79 22.05
CA ASP A 74 5.79 -11.32 22.02
C ASP A 74 5.94 -12.66 21.26
N LYS A 75 5.04 -12.94 20.29
CA LYS A 75 5.16 -14.06 19.36
C LYS A 75 6.14 -13.75 18.22
N ALA A 76 6.30 -12.47 17.91
CA ALA A 76 7.26 -11.92 16.97
C ALA A 76 7.83 -10.61 17.51
N ASP A 77 8.92 -10.15 16.94
CA ASP A 77 9.61 -8.95 17.37
C ASP A 77 9.19 -7.73 16.57
N VAL A 78 8.92 -7.95 15.28
CA VAL A 78 8.48 -6.91 14.34
C VAL A 78 7.37 -7.44 13.43
N ALA A 79 6.54 -6.53 12.91
CA ALA A 79 5.50 -6.81 11.92
C ALA A 79 5.83 -6.12 10.60
N VAL A 80 5.62 -6.79 9.46
CA VAL A 80 5.81 -6.19 8.13
C VAL A 80 4.48 -6.10 7.40
N HIS A 81 4.16 -4.86 6.95
CA HIS A 81 2.92 -4.54 6.27
C HIS A 81 3.14 -3.79 4.95
N SER A 82 2.25 -3.99 3.98
CA SER A 82 2.03 -2.98 2.95
C SER A 82 1.42 -1.75 3.61
N CYS A 83 2.12 -0.62 3.62
CA CYS A 83 1.75 0.55 4.43
C CYS A 83 0.34 1.10 4.11
N LYS A 84 -0.09 1.02 2.84
CA LYS A 84 -1.43 1.44 2.41
C LYS A 84 -2.59 0.66 3.04
N ASP A 85 -2.31 -0.51 3.60
CA ASP A 85 -3.31 -1.38 4.22
C ASP A 85 -3.43 -1.09 5.74
N LEU A 86 -2.50 -0.32 6.32
CA LEU A 86 -2.55 0.11 7.72
C LEU A 86 -3.70 1.08 7.95
N PRO A 87 -4.46 0.94 9.06
CA PRO A 87 -5.44 1.95 9.47
C PRO A 87 -4.75 3.29 9.75
N VAL A 88 -5.50 4.38 9.72
CA VAL A 88 -4.98 5.72 10.04
C VAL A 88 -4.41 5.74 11.46
N GLU A 89 -5.15 5.18 12.40
CA GLU A 89 -4.73 5.03 13.80
C GLU A 89 -4.30 3.58 14.06
N GLY A 90 -3.13 3.42 14.64
CA GLY A 90 -2.58 2.12 15.05
C GLY A 90 -2.43 2.02 16.57
N PRO A 91 -2.01 0.84 17.10
CA PRO A 91 -1.71 0.66 18.51
C PRO A 91 -0.65 1.65 19.00
N ALA A 92 -0.93 2.34 20.11
CA ALA A 92 -0.02 3.35 20.70
C ALA A 92 1.33 2.75 21.12
N ASP A 93 1.35 1.46 21.46
CA ASP A 93 2.53 0.73 21.91
C ASP A 93 3.48 0.32 20.77
N LEU A 94 3.05 0.50 19.52
CA LEU A 94 3.89 0.26 18.35
C LEU A 94 4.43 1.57 17.76
N PHE A 95 5.57 1.48 17.10
CA PHE A 95 6.07 2.51 16.20
C PHE A 95 6.43 1.89 14.87
N ALA A 96 6.44 2.68 13.81
CA ALA A 96 6.72 2.21 12.46
C ALA A 96 8.01 2.82 11.91
N VAL A 97 8.75 2.01 11.13
CA VAL A 97 9.89 2.40 10.31
C VAL A 97 9.53 2.16 8.85
N TYR A 98 9.97 3.05 7.97
CA TYR A 98 9.67 3.00 6.54
C TYR A 98 10.96 2.92 5.73
N PRO A 99 11.32 1.74 5.21
CA PRO A 99 12.43 1.62 4.27
C PRO A 99 12.15 2.37 2.97
N LYS A 100 13.19 2.58 2.17
CA LYS A 100 13.07 3.23 0.87
C LYS A 100 11.92 2.63 0.06
N ARG A 101 11.00 3.52 -0.35
CA ARG A 101 9.78 3.19 -1.08
C ARG A 101 10.10 2.66 -2.48
N GLU A 102 9.42 1.61 -2.88
CA GLU A 102 9.39 1.13 -4.27
C GLU A 102 8.49 2.06 -5.10
N VAL A 103 8.49 1.91 -6.44
CA VAL A 103 7.65 2.73 -7.33
C VAL A 103 6.17 2.62 -6.98
N ALA A 104 5.50 3.75 -6.82
CA ALA A 104 4.13 3.83 -6.32
C ALA A 104 3.05 3.67 -7.41
N TRP A 105 3.43 3.54 -8.68
CA TRP A 105 2.51 3.58 -9.81
C TRP A 105 1.51 2.42 -9.82
N ASP A 106 0.33 2.72 -10.34
CA ASP A 106 -0.60 1.71 -10.80
C ASP A 106 -0.25 1.32 -12.25
N VAL A 107 -0.59 0.11 -12.62
CA VAL A 107 -0.33 -0.42 -13.96
C VAL A 107 -1.56 -1.16 -14.47
N LEU A 108 -1.77 -1.09 -15.78
CA LEU A 108 -2.74 -1.91 -16.50
C LEU A 108 -2.04 -3.19 -16.96
N CYS A 109 -2.65 -4.34 -16.70
CA CYS A 109 -2.23 -5.64 -17.17
C CYS A 109 -3.30 -6.18 -18.13
N GLY A 110 -2.90 -6.92 -19.15
CA GLY A 110 -3.77 -7.39 -20.24
C GLY A 110 -3.53 -6.59 -21.51
N HIS A 111 -4.28 -5.53 -21.73
CA HIS A 111 -4.05 -4.55 -22.80
C HIS A 111 -3.29 -3.32 -22.28
N ASP A 112 -2.67 -2.55 -23.15
CA ASP A 112 -2.28 -1.18 -22.84
C ASP A 112 -3.49 -0.23 -22.96
N LEU A 113 -3.32 1.03 -22.55
CA LEU A 113 -4.43 1.99 -22.52
C LEU A 113 -5.01 2.31 -23.89
N GLU A 114 -4.18 2.27 -24.95
CA GLU A 114 -4.58 2.58 -26.33
C GLU A 114 -5.25 1.39 -27.01
N SER A 115 -4.71 0.16 -26.80
CA SER A 115 -5.23 -1.08 -27.39
C SER A 115 -6.41 -1.70 -26.63
N LEU A 116 -6.76 -1.14 -25.46
CA LEU A 116 -7.93 -1.59 -24.70
C LEU A 116 -9.21 -1.38 -25.51
N PRO A 117 -10.00 -2.45 -25.79
CA PRO A 117 -11.18 -2.36 -26.64
C PRO A 117 -12.20 -1.32 -26.13
N HIS A 118 -12.98 -0.75 -27.04
CA HIS A 118 -14.15 0.05 -26.67
C HIS A 118 -15.18 -0.84 -25.97
N GLY A 119 -15.68 -0.41 -24.81
CA GLY A 119 -16.51 -1.25 -23.94
C GLY A 119 -15.73 -2.35 -23.21
N GLY A 120 -14.40 -2.32 -23.26
CA GLY A 120 -13.54 -3.32 -22.61
C GLY A 120 -13.74 -3.39 -21.10
N ARG A 121 -13.66 -4.59 -20.53
CA ARG A 121 -13.92 -4.88 -19.11
C ARG A 121 -12.63 -4.76 -18.30
N VAL A 122 -12.56 -3.74 -17.41
CA VAL A 122 -11.39 -3.46 -16.58
C VAL A 122 -11.64 -3.86 -15.13
N GLY A 123 -10.89 -4.86 -14.67
CA GLY A 123 -11.00 -5.41 -13.32
C GLY A 123 -10.33 -4.54 -12.26
N THR A 124 -11.11 -4.01 -11.30
CA THR A 124 -10.60 -3.38 -10.08
C THR A 124 -11.63 -3.44 -8.95
N GLY A 125 -11.19 -3.70 -7.72
CA GLY A 125 -12.01 -3.53 -6.51
C GLY A 125 -11.70 -2.23 -5.75
N SER A 126 -10.91 -1.32 -6.35
CA SER A 126 -10.54 -0.04 -5.73
C SER A 126 -11.41 1.09 -6.28
N PRO A 127 -12.22 1.77 -5.42
CA PRO A 127 -13.01 2.94 -5.85
C PRO A 127 -12.13 4.02 -6.49
N ARG A 128 -10.95 4.29 -5.93
CA ARG A 128 -9.99 5.25 -6.46
C ARG A 128 -9.56 4.93 -7.90
N ARG A 129 -9.20 3.66 -8.18
CA ARG A 129 -8.83 3.23 -9.53
C ARG A 129 -10.00 3.28 -10.48
N ALA A 130 -11.18 2.84 -10.01
CA ALA A 130 -12.41 2.85 -10.79
C ALA A 130 -12.77 4.27 -11.23
N ALA A 131 -12.74 5.24 -10.30
CA ALA A 131 -13.01 6.66 -10.56
C ALA A 131 -12.07 7.21 -11.63
N GLN A 132 -10.76 7.07 -11.43
CA GLN A 132 -9.76 7.61 -12.34
C GLN A 132 -9.77 6.90 -13.71
N MET A 133 -10.03 5.59 -13.74
CA MET A 133 -10.14 4.87 -15.01
C MET A 133 -11.35 5.32 -15.83
N ARG A 134 -12.50 5.58 -15.21
CA ARG A 134 -13.68 6.17 -15.89
C ARG A 134 -13.38 7.54 -16.47
N ASN A 135 -12.56 8.35 -15.80
CA ASN A 135 -12.16 9.65 -16.32
C ASN A 135 -11.24 9.53 -17.55
N LEU A 136 -10.33 8.57 -17.56
CA LEU A 136 -9.40 8.33 -18.66
C LEU A 136 -10.08 7.67 -19.87
N ARG A 137 -10.94 6.70 -19.60
CA ARG A 137 -11.64 5.86 -20.59
C ARG A 137 -13.09 5.70 -20.16
N PRO A 138 -13.94 6.70 -20.42
CA PRO A 138 -15.38 6.67 -20.07
C PRO A 138 -16.17 5.59 -20.83
N ASP A 139 -15.57 5.03 -21.85
CA ASP A 139 -16.13 3.97 -22.69
C ASP A 139 -15.95 2.55 -22.13
N VAL A 140 -15.10 2.35 -21.09
CA VAL A 140 -14.85 1.01 -20.54
C VAL A 140 -15.83 0.64 -19.42
N GLU A 141 -16.04 -0.65 -19.24
CA GLU A 141 -16.81 -1.20 -18.14
C GLU A 141 -15.86 -1.52 -16.94
N ILE A 142 -16.14 -0.95 -15.78
CA ILE A 142 -15.41 -1.28 -14.55
C ILE A 142 -16.08 -2.47 -13.88
N VAL A 143 -15.34 -3.57 -13.76
CA VAL A 143 -15.83 -4.83 -13.18
C VAL A 143 -15.10 -5.11 -11.86
N GLU A 144 -15.86 -5.46 -10.82
CA GLU A 144 -15.24 -5.80 -9.53
C GLU A 144 -14.40 -7.09 -9.66
N ILE A 145 -13.14 -7.02 -9.17
CA ILE A 145 -12.25 -8.17 -9.10
C ILE A 145 -11.66 -8.33 -7.70
N ARG A 146 -11.60 -9.56 -7.21
CA ARG A 146 -11.08 -9.93 -5.90
C ARG A 146 -10.00 -10.98 -5.97
N GLY A 147 -9.24 -11.08 -4.91
CA GLY A 147 -8.13 -11.99 -4.73
C GLY A 147 -6.81 -11.24 -4.58
N ASN A 148 -5.74 -12.00 -4.33
CA ASN A 148 -4.38 -11.48 -4.34
C ASN A 148 -3.93 -11.15 -5.78
N VAL A 149 -2.69 -10.68 -5.93
CA VAL A 149 -2.13 -10.29 -7.25
C VAL A 149 -2.18 -11.45 -8.25
N GLU A 150 -1.76 -12.64 -7.83
CA GLU A 150 -1.70 -13.83 -8.71
C GLU A 150 -3.10 -14.26 -9.13
N THR A 151 -4.05 -14.35 -8.19
CA THR A 151 -5.44 -14.68 -8.49
C THR A 151 -6.07 -13.69 -9.47
N ARG A 152 -5.75 -12.37 -9.36
CA ARG A 152 -6.28 -11.37 -10.29
C ARG A 152 -5.65 -11.49 -11.68
N LEU A 153 -4.36 -11.82 -11.77
CA LEU A 153 -3.73 -12.11 -13.06
C LEU A 153 -4.30 -13.38 -13.72
N GLU A 154 -4.58 -14.43 -12.92
CA GLU A 154 -5.23 -15.64 -13.41
C GLU A 154 -6.64 -15.36 -13.94
N LYS A 155 -7.45 -14.59 -13.18
CA LYS A 155 -8.79 -14.18 -13.61
C LYS A 155 -8.77 -13.32 -14.86
N MET A 156 -7.75 -12.49 -15.07
CA MET A 156 -7.59 -11.71 -16.30
C MET A 156 -7.42 -12.60 -17.54
N LEU A 157 -6.93 -13.83 -17.38
CA LEU A 157 -6.80 -14.78 -18.47
C LEU A 157 -8.14 -15.48 -18.83
N SER A 158 -9.19 -15.27 -18.03
CA SER A 158 -10.55 -15.67 -18.36
C SER A 158 -11.23 -14.62 -19.24
N ASP A 159 -12.30 -15.00 -19.93
CA ASP A 159 -13.08 -14.09 -20.79
C ASP A 159 -13.88 -13.04 -19.99
N ASP A 160 -13.68 -12.96 -18.66
CA ASP A 160 -14.38 -12.02 -17.79
C ASP A 160 -13.76 -10.63 -17.75
N TYR A 161 -12.48 -10.48 -18.13
CA TYR A 161 -11.73 -9.22 -18.06
C TYR A 161 -10.80 -9.07 -19.25
N ASP A 162 -10.81 -7.89 -19.89
CA ASP A 162 -9.81 -7.51 -20.89
C ASP A 162 -8.51 -7.02 -20.24
N SER A 163 -8.63 -6.39 -19.09
CA SER A 163 -7.49 -5.88 -18.33
C SER A 163 -7.79 -5.80 -16.84
N VAL A 164 -6.74 -5.74 -16.02
CA VAL A 164 -6.83 -5.49 -14.56
C VAL A 164 -5.86 -4.42 -14.12
N ILE A 165 -6.24 -3.62 -13.12
CA ILE A 165 -5.37 -2.58 -12.56
C ILE A 165 -4.73 -3.10 -11.27
N LEU A 166 -3.39 -3.12 -11.25
CA LEU A 166 -2.58 -3.59 -10.12
C LEU A 166 -1.54 -2.53 -9.73
N ALA A 167 -0.98 -2.64 -8.52
CA ALA A 167 0.16 -1.83 -8.12
C ALA A 167 1.46 -2.44 -8.66
N GLU A 168 2.29 -1.64 -9.34
CA GLU A 168 3.57 -2.07 -9.92
C GLU A 168 4.47 -2.75 -8.90
N ALA A 169 4.61 -2.16 -7.70
CA ALA A 169 5.44 -2.72 -6.63
C ALA A 169 5.06 -4.17 -6.27
N GLY A 170 3.76 -4.50 -6.29
CA GLY A 170 3.30 -5.86 -6.04
C GLY A 170 3.76 -6.84 -7.12
N LEU A 171 3.68 -6.44 -8.38
CA LEU A 171 4.15 -7.25 -9.51
C LEU A 171 5.66 -7.43 -9.50
N ARG A 172 6.42 -6.38 -9.20
CA ARG A 172 7.89 -6.45 -9.08
C ARG A 172 8.32 -7.43 -7.99
N ARG A 173 7.73 -7.30 -6.78
CA ARG A 173 8.03 -8.16 -5.64
C ARG A 173 7.73 -9.65 -5.89
N LEU A 174 6.75 -9.93 -6.76
CA LEU A 174 6.40 -11.29 -7.16
C LEU A 174 7.10 -11.78 -8.44
N GLY A 175 7.97 -10.96 -9.05
CA GLY A 175 8.61 -11.31 -10.32
C GLY A 175 7.65 -11.37 -11.51
N ARG A 176 6.52 -10.65 -11.44
CA ARG A 176 5.44 -10.63 -12.45
C ARG A 176 5.45 -9.37 -13.33
N SER A 177 6.57 -8.68 -13.42
CA SER A 177 6.69 -7.42 -14.21
C SER A 177 6.33 -7.59 -15.69
N SER A 178 6.48 -8.78 -16.25
CA SER A 178 6.11 -9.07 -17.64
C SER A 178 4.60 -8.96 -17.93
N ALA A 179 3.75 -8.95 -16.90
CA ALA A 179 2.33 -8.76 -17.04
C ALA A 179 1.91 -7.30 -17.32
N MET A 180 2.78 -6.34 -17.00
CA MET A 180 2.51 -4.90 -17.19
C MET A 180 2.45 -4.54 -18.67
N ARG A 181 1.44 -3.76 -19.07
CA ARG A 181 1.25 -3.24 -20.43
C ARG A 181 1.30 -1.73 -20.47
N HIS A 182 0.64 -1.06 -19.51
CA HIS A 182 0.67 0.39 -19.39
C HIS A 182 0.96 0.77 -17.93
N ARG A 183 1.90 1.70 -17.72
CA ARG A 183 2.17 2.31 -16.42
C ARG A 183 1.50 3.66 -16.39
N PHE A 184 0.56 3.86 -15.48
CA PHE A 184 -0.08 5.15 -15.31
C PHE A 184 0.90 6.16 -14.70
N THR A 185 0.93 7.35 -15.26
CA THR A 185 1.57 8.52 -14.65
C THR A 185 0.74 9.03 -13.47
N VAL A 186 1.31 9.85 -12.59
CA VAL A 186 0.57 10.47 -11.49
C VAL A 186 -0.60 11.34 -11.99
N LYS A 187 -0.50 11.93 -13.18
CA LYS A 187 -1.57 12.72 -13.79
C LYS A 187 -2.71 11.87 -14.33
N GLU A 188 -2.43 10.63 -14.74
CA GLU A 188 -3.44 9.69 -15.19
C GLU A 188 -4.10 8.97 -14.01
N MET A 189 -3.30 8.58 -13.01
CA MET A 189 -3.82 7.84 -11.86
C MET A 189 -3.00 8.12 -10.60
N VAL A 190 -3.49 9.01 -9.75
CA VAL A 190 -2.88 9.29 -8.45
C VAL A 190 -2.93 8.03 -7.58
N PRO A 191 -1.77 7.55 -7.08
CA PRO A 191 -1.70 6.33 -6.26
C PRO A 191 -2.53 6.40 -4.97
N ALA A 192 -2.75 5.24 -4.34
CA ALA A 192 -3.31 5.21 -2.99
C ALA A 192 -2.29 5.78 -1.98
N PRO A 193 -2.77 6.45 -0.90
CA PRO A 193 -1.88 6.89 0.17
C PRO A 193 -0.97 5.76 0.66
N ALA A 194 0.32 6.00 0.75
CA ALA A 194 1.37 5.06 1.13
C ALA A 194 1.51 3.82 0.21
N GLN A 195 1.02 3.89 -1.04
CA GLN A 195 1.19 2.78 -2.00
C GLN A 195 2.68 2.51 -2.23
N ALA A 196 3.06 1.23 -2.31
CA ALA A 196 4.40 0.69 -2.48
C ALA A 196 5.34 0.82 -1.25
N ALA A 197 5.06 1.69 -0.28
CA ALA A 197 5.79 1.73 0.97
C ALA A 197 5.51 0.47 1.81
N LEU A 198 6.54 -0.01 2.50
CA LEU A 198 6.42 -0.99 3.58
C LEU A 198 6.43 -0.25 4.92
N ALA A 199 5.66 -0.73 5.87
CA ALA A 199 5.74 -0.33 7.26
C ALA A 199 6.24 -1.51 8.09
N ILE A 200 7.27 -1.28 8.89
CA ILE A 200 7.83 -2.25 9.80
C ILE A 200 7.52 -1.74 11.20
N GLU A 201 6.64 -2.44 11.90
CA GLU A 201 6.21 -2.04 13.24
C GLU A 201 6.94 -2.86 14.30
N ALA A 202 7.37 -2.20 15.38
CA ALA A 202 7.95 -2.81 16.57
C ALA A 202 7.35 -2.20 17.84
N ARG A 203 7.46 -2.91 18.96
CA ARG A 203 7.10 -2.34 20.25
C ARG A 203 8.04 -1.20 20.64
N ARG A 204 7.50 -0.13 21.23
CA ARG A 204 8.28 1.04 21.66
C ARG A 204 9.26 0.76 22.78
N ASP A 205 8.99 -0.24 23.60
CA ASP A 205 9.81 -0.66 24.73
C ASP A 205 10.80 -1.79 24.41
N ASP A 206 10.79 -2.29 23.17
CA ASP A 206 11.68 -3.38 22.72
C ASP A 206 12.96 -2.80 22.09
N PRO A 207 14.14 -3.06 22.67
CA PRO A 207 15.40 -2.56 22.12
C PRO A 207 15.73 -3.13 20.71
N ARG A 208 15.08 -4.22 20.28
CA ARG A 208 15.22 -4.75 18.91
C ARG A 208 14.64 -3.80 17.87
N GLY A 209 13.71 -2.92 18.27
CA GLY A 209 13.22 -1.85 17.42
C GLY A 209 14.32 -0.91 16.91
N ASP A 210 15.40 -0.74 17.67
CA ASP A 210 16.54 0.10 17.26
C ASP A 210 17.24 -0.46 16.03
N LEU A 211 17.18 -1.78 15.77
CA LEU A 211 17.73 -2.41 14.55
C LEU A 211 17.05 -1.89 13.29
N LEU A 212 15.77 -1.50 13.38
CA LEU A 212 14.98 -1.04 12.23
C LEU A 212 15.46 0.32 11.72
N ILE A 213 16.07 1.15 12.58
CA ILE A 213 16.53 2.51 12.22
C ILE A 213 17.56 2.46 11.10
N ALA A 214 18.36 1.39 11.03
CA ALA A 214 19.40 1.22 10.01
C ALA A 214 18.84 1.10 8.57
N ILE A 215 17.56 0.78 8.42
CA ILE A 215 16.89 0.65 7.11
C ILE A 215 15.83 1.73 6.90
N GLU A 216 15.70 2.69 7.79
CA GLU A 216 14.82 3.84 7.65
C GLU A 216 15.24 4.73 6.48
N ASP A 217 14.28 5.19 5.70
CA ASP A 217 14.47 6.20 4.66
C ASP A 217 13.67 7.46 5.02
N PRO A 218 14.35 8.58 5.35
CA PRO A 218 13.68 9.79 5.82
C PRO A 218 12.73 10.41 4.79
N ASP A 219 13.06 10.34 3.51
CA ASP A 219 12.19 10.88 2.45
C ASP A 219 10.92 10.04 2.30
N THR A 220 11.06 8.71 2.38
CA THR A 220 9.91 7.80 2.41
C THR A 220 9.03 8.06 3.63
N ARG A 221 9.62 8.25 4.83
CA ARG A 221 8.86 8.61 6.03
C ARG A 221 8.05 9.89 5.81
N THR A 222 8.71 10.94 5.37
CA THR A 222 8.08 12.25 5.13
C THR A 222 6.94 12.14 4.11
N ALA A 223 7.16 11.42 3.00
CA ALA A 223 6.15 11.21 1.98
C ALA A 223 4.94 10.41 2.54
N VAL A 224 5.20 9.29 3.21
CA VAL A 224 4.15 8.44 3.82
C VAL A 224 3.35 9.20 4.87
N GLU A 225 4.01 9.93 5.76
CA GLU A 225 3.35 10.74 6.78
C GLU A 225 2.48 11.83 6.15
N THR A 226 2.94 12.49 5.09
CA THR A 226 2.17 13.50 4.35
C THR A 226 0.90 12.89 3.74
N GLU A 227 1.03 11.79 3.01
CA GLU A 227 -0.10 11.11 2.36
C GLU A 227 -1.11 10.56 3.39
N ARG A 228 -0.63 9.99 4.49
CA ARG A 228 -1.48 9.47 5.57
C ARG A 228 -2.14 10.59 6.38
N THR A 229 -1.48 11.75 6.54
CA THR A 229 -2.09 12.93 7.15
C THR A 229 -3.26 13.42 6.30
N LEU A 230 -3.12 13.49 4.97
CA LEU A 230 -4.26 13.83 4.09
C LEU A 230 -5.39 12.81 4.27
N LEU A 231 -5.09 11.51 4.28
CA LEU A 231 -6.10 10.46 4.50
C LEU A 231 -6.83 10.65 5.84
N ALA A 232 -6.11 11.00 6.91
CA ALA A 232 -6.68 11.26 8.23
C ALA A 232 -7.62 12.48 8.23
N LEU A 233 -7.17 13.58 7.61
CA LEU A 233 -7.93 14.84 7.53
C LEU A 233 -9.25 14.70 6.75
N THR A 234 -9.29 13.81 5.76
CA THR A 234 -10.51 13.61 4.96
C THR A 234 -11.57 12.75 5.66
N GLY A 235 -11.22 12.10 6.77
CA GLY A 235 -12.08 11.07 7.37
C GLY A 235 -12.35 9.89 6.41
N ALA A 236 -11.69 9.90 5.27
CA ALA A 236 -11.84 8.92 4.21
C ALA A 236 -11.25 7.60 4.68
N GLY A 237 -12.06 6.57 4.82
CA GLY A 237 -11.56 5.22 5.02
C GLY A 237 -11.02 4.64 3.71
N CYS A 238 -10.49 3.41 3.76
CA CYS A 238 -10.01 2.66 2.59
C CYS A 238 -11.05 2.48 1.45
N ARG A 239 -12.27 2.93 1.63
CA ARG A 239 -13.39 2.83 0.68
C ARG A 239 -13.65 4.11 -0.11
N SER A 240 -12.97 5.22 0.19
CA SER A 240 -13.12 6.45 -0.59
C SER A 240 -12.28 6.41 -1.86
N ALA A 241 -12.73 7.14 -2.87
CA ALA A 241 -11.96 7.35 -4.09
C ALA A 241 -10.88 8.42 -3.86
N LEU A 242 -10.03 8.25 -2.83
CA LEU A 242 -8.94 9.15 -2.50
C LEU A 242 -7.62 8.61 -3.04
N GLY A 243 -6.90 9.43 -3.79
CA GLY A 243 -5.50 9.27 -4.16
C GLY A 243 -4.63 10.30 -3.45
N ALA A 244 -3.43 9.91 -3.04
CA ALA A 244 -2.42 10.83 -2.52
C ALA A 244 -1.03 10.28 -2.83
N TYR A 245 -0.18 11.13 -3.37
CA TYR A 245 1.20 10.80 -3.69
C TYR A 245 2.13 11.97 -3.39
N ALA A 246 3.09 11.75 -2.51
CA ALA A 246 4.09 12.72 -2.14
C ALA A 246 5.48 12.30 -2.63
N GLU A 247 6.23 13.26 -3.13
CA GLU A 247 7.67 13.19 -3.41
C GLU A 247 8.40 14.21 -2.57
N VAL A 248 9.61 13.88 -2.14
CA VAL A 248 10.47 14.78 -1.37
C VAL A 248 11.74 15.04 -2.17
N HIS A 249 12.00 16.31 -2.48
CA HIS A 249 13.18 16.75 -3.19
C HIS A 249 13.78 17.94 -2.47
N ASP A 250 15.03 17.83 -2.05
CA ASP A 250 15.75 18.87 -1.31
C ASP A 250 14.98 19.40 -0.06
N GLY A 251 14.26 18.50 0.62
CA GLY A 251 13.45 18.82 1.80
C GLY A 251 12.10 19.48 1.47
N ILE A 252 11.77 19.65 0.21
CA ILE A 252 10.46 20.14 -0.24
C ILE A 252 9.57 18.95 -0.56
N ILE A 253 8.37 18.95 0.01
CA ILE A 253 7.32 17.97 -0.23
C ILE A 253 6.45 18.46 -1.39
N HIS A 254 6.29 17.64 -2.41
CA HIS A 254 5.35 17.83 -3.51
C HIS A 254 4.24 16.80 -3.36
N LEU A 255 3.03 17.24 -3.01
CA LEU A 255 1.89 16.35 -2.79
C LEU A 255 0.84 16.55 -3.89
N THR A 256 0.54 15.47 -4.60
CA THR A 256 -0.57 15.39 -5.57
C THR A 256 -1.71 14.59 -4.96
N GLY A 257 -2.93 15.13 -5.06
CA GLY A 257 -4.13 14.47 -4.57
C GLY A 257 -5.23 14.33 -5.63
N PHE A 258 -6.04 13.33 -5.44
CA PHE A 258 -7.26 13.05 -6.20
C PHE A 258 -8.37 12.65 -5.26
N VAL A 259 -9.59 13.13 -5.52
CA VAL A 259 -10.80 12.67 -4.84
C VAL A 259 -11.95 12.59 -5.84
N GLU A 260 -12.83 11.61 -5.67
CA GLU A 260 -14.15 11.57 -6.28
C GLU A 260 -15.20 11.33 -5.20
N ASP A 261 -16.16 12.21 -5.13
CA ASP A 261 -17.34 12.18 -4.27
C ASP A 261 -18.58 12.67 -5.04
N ASP A 262 -19.64 13.06 -4.33
CA ASP A 262 -20.89 13.54 -4.93
C ASP A 262 -20.72 14.84 -5.76
N GLU A 263 -19.63 15.58 -5.54
CA GLU A 263 -19.30 16.79 -6.32
C GLU A 263 -18.49 16.45 -7.59
N GLY A 264 -18.13 15.18 -7.77
CA GLY A 264 -17.36 14.68 -8.91
C GLY A 264 -15.87 14.60 -8.66
N PRO A 265 -15.09 14.21 -9.73
CA PRO A 265 -13.66 14.05 -9.61
C PRO A 265 -12.93 15.39 -9.53
N ARG A 266 -12.01 15.50 -8.57
CA ARG A 266 -11.15 16.67 -8.36
C ARG A 266 -9.71 16.23 -8.13
N SER A 267 -8.77 17.00 -8.67
CA SER A 267 -7.32 16.82 -8.44
C SER A 267 -6.68 18.16 -8.10
N ALA A 268 -5.71 18.15 -7.22
CA ALA A 268 -4.94 19.31 -6.84
C ALA A 268 -3.52 18.93 -6.42
N GLU A 269 -2.65 19.92 -6.32
CA GLU A 269 -1.27 19.77 -5.87
C GLU A 269 -0.99 20.79 -4.77
N ALA A 270 -0.06 20.47 -3.85
CA ALA A 270 0.42 21.37 -2.82
C ALA A 270 1.90 21.09 -2.52
N ASP A 271 2.65 22.15 -2.25
CA ASP A 271 4.08 22.10 -1.95
C ASP A 271 4.36 22.72 -0.59
N GLY A 272 5.42 22.27 0.07
CA GLY A 272 5.89 22.83 1.34
C GLY A 272 6.93 21.97 2.02
N VAL A 273 7.21 22.27 3.28
CA VAL A 273 8.25 21.58 4.07
C VAL A 273 7.70 20.82 5.27
N SER A 274 6.41 20.96 5.54
CA SER A 274 5.74 20.32 6.68
C SER A 274 4.62 19.40 6.19
N PRO A 275 4.65 18.11 6.53
CA PRO A 275 3.59 17.14 6.18
C PRO A 275 2.18 17.65 6.51
N ASP A 276 1.96 18.16 7.73
CA ASP A 276 0.64 18.65 8.16
C ASP A 276 0.20 19.88 7.35
N ALA A 277 1.08 20.85 7.13
CA ALA A 277 0.75 22.08 6.39
C ALA A 277 0.43 21.79 4.92
N VAL A 278 1.22 20.93 4.26
CA VAL A 278 1.01 20.54 2.86
C VAL A 278 -0.30 19.76 2.71
N SER A 279 -0.58 18.82 3.63
CA SER A 279 -1.81 18.02 3.61
C SER A 279 -3.06 18.87 3.81
N ARG A 280 -3.04 19.85 4.75
CA ARG A 280 -4.15 20.81 4.95
C ARG A 280 -4.35 21.74 3.75
N ALA A 281 -3.26 22.20 3.16
CA ALA A 281 -3.34 23.02 1.96
C ALA A 281 -3.97 22.25 0.80
N LEU A 282 -3.60 20.98 0.62
CA LEU A 282 -4.18 20.12 -0.40
C LEU A 282 -5.65 19.77 -0.09
N GLN A 283 -5.98 19.43 1.17
CA GLN A 283 -7.35 19.20 1.61
C GLN A 283 -8.27 20.38 1.21
N SER A 284 -7.85 21.61 1.54
CA SER A 284 -8.61 22.81 1.19
C SER A 284 -8.77 23.00 -0.33
N ARG A 285 -7.71 22.70 -1.13
CA ARG A 285 -7.78 22.80 -2.59
C ARG A 285 -8.67 21.74 -3.23
N LEU A 286 -8.79 20.59 -2.59
CA LEU A 286 -9.71 19.52 -3.01
C LEU A 286 -11.15 19.76 -2.53
N GLY A 287 -11.39 20.75 -1.65
CA GLY A 287 -12.72 21.05 -1.10
C GLY A 287 -13.19 20.00 -0.08
N LEU A 288 -12.28 19.42 0.71
CA LEU A 288 -12.54 18.36 1.66
C LEU A 288 -12.55 18.86 3.11
#